data_f39e85494c3097d77e794424895f4b85
#
_entry.id   f39e85494c3097d77e794424895f4b85
#
_cell.length_a   1.000
_cell.length_b   1.000
_cell.length_c   1.000
_cell.angle_alpha   90.00
_cell.angle_beta   90.00
_cell.angle_gamma   90.00
#
_symmetry.space_group_name_H-M   'P 1'
#
loop_
_entity.id
_entity.type
_entity.pdbx_description
1 polymer ?
#
loop_
_entity_poly.entity_id
_entity_poly.type
_entity_poly.pdbx_seq_one_letter_code
_entity_poly.pdbx_strand_id
1 'polypeptide(L)'
;GDLERLKFISAGIGINVLQKLEDFPEDLREKAGSLALAGGKGFSLTRTDVLCACLSAIEQAVELCYADYPALLEEYRALSITIGSEIVASGGSDVRGTAIDINENGELLVRDAAGEVHVLRTGDVSVRGVMGYV
;
A
#
# COMPACT_ATOMS: atom_id res chain seq x y z
N GLY A 1 22.82 8.21 1.95
CA GLY A 1 23.17 6.93 2.57
C GLY A 1 23.40 5.88 1.51
N ASP A 2 24.49 5.14 1.58
CA ASP A 2 24.92 4.12 0.61
C ASP A 2 23.86 3.02 0.50
N LEU A 3 23.08 3.03 -0.57
CA LEU A 3 22.16 1.95 -0.95
C LEU A 3 22.89 0.64 -1.31
N GLU A 4 24.22 0.68 -1.46
CA GLU A 4 25.02 -0.47 -1.87
C GLU A 4 25.26 -1.53 -0.80
N ARG A 5 24.76 -1.35 0.45
CA ARG A 5 24.91 -2.33 1.55
C ARG A 5 23.69 -2.41 2.47
N LEU A 6 22.51 -2.62 1.92
CA LEU A 6 21.36 -3.04 2.74
C LEU A 6 21.65 -4.39 3.41
N LYS A 7 21.84 -4.38 4.74
CA LYS A 7 22.07 -5.61 5.50
C LYS A 7 20.76 -6.31 5.89
N PHE A 8 19.68 -5.54 6.05
CA PHE A 8 18.34 -6.05 6.36
C PHE A 8 17.29 -5.00 6.04
N ILE A 9 16.06 -5.44 5.82
CA ILE A 9 14.86 -4.61 5.72
C ILE A 9 13.92 -5.07 6.82
N SER A 10 13.33 -4.12 7.54
CA SER A 10 12.27 -4.39 8.51
C SER A 10 10.95 -3.88 7.93
N ALA A 11 9.99 -4.78 7.76
CA ALA A 11 8.64 -4.44 7.31
C ALA A 11 7.68 -4.53 8.50
N GLY A 12 6.89 -3.47 8.70
CA GLY A 12 5.82 -3.43 9.70
C GLY A 12 4.46 -3.40 9.02
N ILE A 13 3.56 -4.31 9.41
CA ILE A 13 2.19 -4.39 8.89
C ILE A 13 1.22 -4.20 10.06
N GLY A 14 0.33 -3.21 9.95
CA GLY A 14 -0.75 -2.97 10.91
C GLY A 14 -2.12 -3.28 10.29
N ILE A 15 -2.84 -4.23 10.86
CA ILE A 15 -4.18 -4.63 10.40
C ILE A 15 -5.17 -4.59 11.56
N ASN A 16 -6.24 -3.83 11.40
CA ASN A 16 -7.39 -3.91 12.29
C ASN A 16 -8.18 -5.17 11.97
N VAL A 17 -8.21 -6.14 12.89
CA VAL A 17 -8.84 -7.45 12.64
C VAL A 17 -10.26 -7.50 13.21
N LEU A 18 -10.42 -7.29 14.52
CA LEU A 18 -11.67 -7.52 15.25
C LEU A 18 -12.33 -6.23 15.76
N GLN A 19 -11.73 -5.08 15.48
CA GLN A 19 -12.26 -3.79 15.95
C GLN A 19 -13.67 -3.56 15.40
N LYS A 20 -14.56 -3.07 16.28
CA LYS A 20 -15.88 -2.60 15.91
C LYS A 20 -15.84 -1.12 15.60
N LEU A 21 -16.92 -0.58 15.04
CA LEU A 21 -16.98 0.83 14.66
C LEU A 21 -16.77 1.76 15.87
N GLU A 22 -17.33 1.38 17.02
CA GLU A 22 -17.18 2.13 18.27
C GLU A 22 -15.77 2.15 18.85
N ASP A 23 -14.90 1.22 18.45
CA ASP A 23 -13.51 1.17 18.91
C ASP A 23 -12.64 2.22 18.23
N PHE A 24 -13.13 2.82 17.13
CA PHE A 24 -12.44 3.89 16.43
C PHE A 24 -12.83 5.27 16.96
N PRO A 25 -11.87 6.22 17.05
CA PRO A 25 -12.17 7.63 17.30
C PRO A 25 -13.24 8.16 16.33
N GLU A 26 -14.05 9.09 16.78
CA GLU A 26 -15.22 9.56 16.04
C GLU A 26 -14.88 10.14 14.66
N ASP A 27 -13.79 10.87 14.57
CA ASP A 27 -13.24 11.47 13.35
C ASP A 27 -12.66 10.45 12.35
N LEU A 28 -12.42 9.21 12.81
CA LEU A 28 -11.90 8.13 11.97
C LEU A 28 -12.96 7.11 11.54
N ARG A 29 -14.15 7.11 12.14
CA ARG A 29 -15.18 6.08 11.91
C ARG A 29 -15.66 5.98 10.45
N GLU A 30 -15.60 7.08 9.70
CA GLU A 30 -15.95 7.09 8.27
C GLU A 30 -14.83 6.58 7.36
N LYS A 31 -13.59 6.51 7.88
CA LYS A 31 -12.38 6.22 7.10
C LYS A 31 -11.67 4.95 7.53
N ALA A 32 -11.83 4.54 8.79
CA ALA A 32 -11.20 3.36 9.35
C ALA A 32 -12.16 2.17 9.32
N GLY A 33 -11.58 0.99 9.16
CA GLY A 33 -12.31 -0.26 9.19
C GLY A 33 -11.49 -1.39 9.79
N SER A 34 -12.10 -2.55 9.89
CA SER A 34 -11.45 -3.79 10.27
C SER A 34 -11.90 -4.92 9.36
N LEU A 35 -11.16 -6.03 9.38
CA LEU A 35 -11.56 -7.22 8.64
C LEU A 35 -12.93 -7.75 9.10
N ALA A 36 -13.24 -7.65 10.39
CA ALA A 36 -14.55 -8.05 10.92
C ALA A 36 -15.69 -7.18 10.40
N LEU A 37 -15.48 -5.87 10.29
CA LEU A 37 -16.48 -4.96 9.70
C LEU A 37 -16.69 -5.22 8.22
N ALA A 38 -15.60 -5.44 7.46
CA ALA A 38 -15.67 -5.72 6.04
C ALA A 38 -16.28 -7.10 5.73
N GLY A 39 -15.98 -8.13 6.54
CA GLY A 39 -16.51 -9.49 6.38
C GLY A 39 -17.94 -9.67 6.88
N GLY A 40 -18.45 -8.72 7.66
CA GLY A 40 -19.82 -8.73 8.15
C GLY A 40 -20.15 -9.95 9.02
N LYS A 41 -21.42 -10.41 8.97
CA LYS A 41 -21.93 -11.50 9.82
C LYS A 41 -21.25 -12.86 9.60
N GLY A 42 -20.56 -13.06 8.50
CA GLY A 42 -19.84 -14.31 8.17
C GLY A 42 -18.37 -14.32 8.60
N PHE A 43 -17.86 -13.24 9.19
CA PHE A 43 -16.47 -13.15 9.60
C PHE A 43 -16.17 -14.08 10.79
N SER A 44 -15.21 -14.98 10.62
CA SER A 44 -14.82 -15.98 11.63
C SER A 44 -13.32 -16.09 11.87
N LEU A 45 -12.50 -15.27 11.18
CA LEU A 45 -11.05 -15.32 11.32
C LEU A 45 -10.59 -14.77 12.67
N THR A 46 -9.62 -15.43 13.27
CA THR A 46 -8.93 -14.95 14.46
C THR A 46 -7.72 -14.07 14.08
N ARG A 47 -7.15 -13.32 15.05
CA ARG A 47 -5.90 -12.60 14.85
C ARG A 47 -4.76 -13.53 14.47
N THR A 48 -4.76 -14.75 14.98
CA THR A 48 -3.74 -15.77 14.66
C THR A 48 -3.86 -16.21 13.20
N ASP A 49 -5.07 -16.43 12.69
CA ASP A 49 -5.29 -16.79 11.29
C ASP A 49 -4.76 -15.69 10.36
N VAL A 50 -5.06 -14.42 10.68
CA VAL A 50 -4.56 -13.28 9.91
C VAL A 50 -3.05 -13.16 9.99
N LEU A 51 -2.45 -13.36 11.17
CA LEU A 51 -0.98 -13.35 11.33
C LEU A 51 -0.33 -14.43 10.48
N CYS A 52 -0.83 -15.68 10.55
CA CYS A 52 -0.31 -16.78 9.74
C CYS A 52 -0.40 -16.49 8.24
N ALA A 53 -1.54 -15.96 7.80
CA ALA A 53 -1.73 -15.57 6.40
C ALA A 53 -0.74 -14.47 5.95
N CYS A 54 -0.51 -13.45 6.81
CA CYS A 54 0.46 -12.40 6.51
C CYS A 54 1.88 -12.93 6.42
N LEU A 55 2.30 -13.79 7.35
CA LEU A 55 3.64 -14.38 7.32
C LEU A 55 3.86 -15.22 6.06
N SER A 56 2.88 -16.05 5.70
CA SER A 56 2.94 -16.85 4.47
C SER A 56 2.99 -15.97 3.21
N ALA A 57 2.20 -14.91 3.17
CA ALA A 57 2.22 -13.96 2.04
C ALA A 57 3.55 -13.21 1.92
N ILE A 58 4.18 -12.83 3.05
CA ILE A 58 5.49 -12.21 3.05
C ILE A 58 6.56 -13.17 2.51
N GLU A 59 6.56 -14.43 2.95
CA GLU A 59 7.49 -15.44 2.46
C GLU A 59 7.35 -15.61 0.93
N GLN A 60 6.13 -15.78 0.44
CA GLN A 60 5.86 -15.90 -1.00
C GLN A 60 6.30 -14.66 -1.78
N ALA A 61 6.01 -13.45 -1.29
CA ALA A 61 6.42 -12.22 -1.94
C ALA A 61 7.96 -12.07 -1.97
N VAL A 62 8.66 -12.48 -0.91
CA VAL A 62 10.13 -12.47 -0.88
C VAL A 62 10.69 -13.49 -1.86
N GLU A 63 10.17 -14.70 -1.92
CA GLU A 63 10.58 -15.71 -2.90
C GLU A 63 10.37 -15.21 -4.33
N LEU A 64 9.20 -14.65 -4.63
CA LEU A 64 8.88 -14.10 -5.94
C LEU A 64 9.77 -12.92 -6.30
N CYS A 65 10.13 -12.07 -5.34
CA CYS A 65 11.04 -10.95 -5.53
C CYS A 65 12.42 -11.39 -6.08
N TYR A 66 12.90 -12.56 -5.65
CA TYR A 66 14.18 -13.11 -6.12
C TYR A 66 14.05 -14.00 -7.36
N ALA A 67 12.93 -14.69 -7.51
CA ALA A 67 12.72 -15.65 -8.58
C ALA A 67 12.15 -15.00 -9.85
N ASP A 68 11.18 -14.09 -9.71
CA ASP A 68 10.48 -13.43 -10.81
C ASP A 68 9.92 -12.08 -10.35
N TYR A 69 10.79 -11.07 -10.28
CA TYR A 69 10.39 -9.72 -9.85
C TYR A 69 9.32 -9.08 -10.75
N PRO A 70 9.33 -9.26 -12.09
CA PRO A 70 8.22 -8.82 -12.93
C PRO A 70 6.86 -9.39 -12.53
N ALA A 71 6.78 -10.68 -12.19
CA ALA A 71 5.54 -11.30 -11.72
C ALA A 71 5.05 -10.67 -10.39
N LEU A 72 5.96 -10.36 -9.46
CA LEU A 72 5.63 -9.63 -8.24
C LEU A 72 5.02 -8.25 -8.53
N LEU A 73 5.58 -7.52 -9.51
CA LEU A 73 5.03 -6.23 -9.92
C LEU A 73 3.63 -6.35 -10.54
N GLU A 74 3.37 -7.40 -11.30
CA GLU A 74 2.03 -7.67 -11.86
C GLU A 74 1.01 -7.96 -10.74
N GLU A 75 1.38 -8.77 -9.74
CA GLU A 75 0.53 -9.01 -8.57
C GLU A 75 0.26 -7.71 -7.80
N TYR A 76 1.28 -6.88 -7.61
CA TYR A 76 1.11 -5.57 -6.98
C TYR A 76 0.15 -4.68 -7.76
N ARG A 77 0.28 -4.60 -9.10
CA ARG A 77 -0.62 -3.82 -9.95
C ARG A 77 -2.07 -4.27 -9.81
N ALA A 78 -2.29 -5.59 -9.80
CA ALA A 78 -3.63 -6.16 -9.67
C ALA A 78 -4.32 -5.85 -8.33
N LEU A 79 -3.54 -5.67 -7.26
CA LEU A 79 -4.04 -5.39 -5.91
C LEU A 79 -4.02 -3.91 -5.54
N SER A 80 -3.34 -3.07 -6.33
CA SER A 80 -3.16 -1.65 -6.02
C SER A 80 -4.45 -0.87 -6.18
N ILE A 81 -4.91 -0.24 -5.11
CA ILE A 81 -6.01 0.74 -5.14
C ILE A 81 -5.51 2.15 -5.48
N THR A 82 -4.20 2.38 -5.45
CA THR A 82 -3.57 3.66 -5.76
C THR A 82 -3.51 3.90 -7.27
N ILE A 83 -3.19 2.85 -8.04
CA ILE A 83 -3.15 2.94 -9.51
C ILE A 83 -4.56 3.23 -10.06
N GLY A 84 -4.67 4.25 -10.90
CA GLY A 84 -5.93 4.76 -11.42
C GLY A 84 -6.58 5.85 -10.57
N SER A 85 -6.04 6.14 -9.37
CA SER A 85 -6.60 7.13 -8.45
C SER A 85 -5.91 8.50 -8.57
N GLU A 86 -6.67 9.57 -8.29
CA GLU A 86 -6.12 10.91 -8.07
C GLU A 86 -5.37 10.94 -6.74
N ILE A 87 -4.13 11.38 -6.77
CA ILE A 87 -3.27 11.43 -5.60
C ILE A 87 -2.59 12.78 -5.41
N VAL A 88 -2.19 13.04 -4.18
CA VAL A 88 -1.25 14.09 -3.82
C VAL A 88 -0.04 13.44 -3.18
N ALA A 89 1.11 13.61 -3.78
CA ALA A 89 2.39 13.16 -3.25
C ALA A 89 3.14 14.36 -2.67
N SER A 90 3.52 14.27 -1.40
CA SER A 90 4.27 15.33 -0.69
C SER A 90 5.59 14.76 -0.15
N GLY A 91 6.68 15.54 -0.24
CA GLY A 91 7.98 15.09 0.29
C GLY A 91 9.23 15.52 -0.48
N GLY A 92 9.17 16.56 -1.27
CA GLY A 92 10.34 17.10 -2.00
C GLY A 92 9.93 18.05 -3.10
N SER A 93 9.01 17.62 -3.91
CA SER A 93 8.16 18.46 -4.77
C SER A 93 6.75 17.90 -4.66
N ASP A 94 5.77 18.74 -4.30
CA ASP A 94 4.38 18.33 -4.25
C ASP A 94 3.92 18.03 -5.68
N VAL A 95 3.57 16.77 -5.93
CA VAL A 95 3.02 16.32 -7.21
C VAL A 95 1.55 15.95 -7.00
N ARG A 96 0.68 16.53 -7.82
CA ARG A 96 -0.74 16.18 -7.85
C ARG A 96 -1.09 15.66 -9.23
N GLY A 97 -1.77 14.52 -9.28
CA GLY A 97 -2.17 13.92 -10.55
C GLY A 97 -2.75 12.52 -10.36
N THR A 98 -2.91 11.84 -11.46
CA THR A 98 -3.39 10.45 -11.48
C THR A 98 -2.19 9.50 -11.41
N ALA A 99 -2.21 8.60 -10.44
CA ALA A 99 -1.27 7.48 -10.40
C ALA A 99 -1.59 6.53 -11.55
N ILE A 100 -0.68 6.40 -12.52
CA ILE A 100 -0.97 5.67 -13.76
C ILE A 100 -0.40 4.25 -13.77
N ASP A 101 0.71 4.02 -13.09
CA ASP A 101 1.37 2.71 -13.02
C ASP A 101 2.52 2.74 -12.00
N ILE A 102 3.22 1.62 -11.88
CA ILE A 102 4.58 1.51 -11.33
C ILE A 102 5.54 1.07 -12.44
N ASN A 103 6.78 1.57 -12.40
CA ASN A 103 7.80 1.13 -13.35
C ASN A 103 8.48 -0.18 -12.91
N GLU A 104 9.45 -0.63 -13.69
CA GLU A 104 10.23 -1.86 -13.43
C GLU A 104 11.03 -1.83 -12.12
N ASN A 105 11.27 -0.66 -11.53
CA ASN A 105 11.92 -0.50 -10.22
C ASN A 105 10.91 -0.40 -9.06
N GLY A 106 9.60 -0.52 -9.33
CA GLY A 106 8.53 -0.34 -8.34
C GLY A 106 8.26 1.12 -7.97
N GLU A 107 8.77 2.08 -8.75
CA GLU A 107 8.55 3.51 -8.52
C GLU A 107 7.19 3.92 -9.11
N LEU A 108 6.40 4.73 -8.36
CA LEU A 108 5.08 5.16 -8.79
C LEU A 108 5.17 6.21 -9.90
N LEU A 109 4.42 6.00 -10.97
CA LEU A 109 4.27 6.93 -12.09
C LEU A 109 3.00 7.76 -11.92
N VAL A 110 3.13 9.08 -11.89
CA VAL A 110 2.01 10.01 -11.71
C VAL A 110 1.94 10.95 -12.89
N ARG A 111 0.78 11.03 -13.52
CA ARG A 111 0.50 11.99 -14.60
C ARG A 111 -0.19 13.21 -14.03
N ASP A 112 0.40 14.36 -14.19
CA ASP A 112 -0.17 15.63 -13.75
C ASP A 112 -1.23 16.20 -14.75
N ALA A 113 -1.82 17.34 -14.40
CA ALA A 113 -2.83 18.02 -15.23
C ALA A 113 -2.26 18.57 -16.56
N ALA A 114 -0.95 18.75 -16.67
CA ALA A 114 -0.27 19.15 -17.91
C ALA A 114 0.02 17.94 -18.81
N GLY A 115 -0.20 16.71 -18.32
CA GLY A 115 0.08 15.46 -19.02
C GLY A 115 1.53 14.98 -18.83
N GLU A 116 2.31 15.67 -18.01
CA GLU A 116 3.68 15.26 -17.68
C GLU A 116 3.68 14.07 -16.71
N VAL A 117 4.60 13.12 -16.91
CA VAL A 117 4.73 11.94 -16.07
C VAL A 117 5.90 12.12 -15.10
N HIS A 118 5.57 12.11 -13.82
CA HIS A 118 6.52 12.19 -12.71
C HIS A 118 6.78 10.80 -12.14
N VAL A 119 8.07 10.49 -11.91
CA VAL A 119 8.50 9.25 -11.26
C VAL A 119 8.72 9.54 -9.78
N LEU A 120 7.90 8.92 -8.92
CA LEU A 120 8.00 9.10 -7.48
C LEU A 120 8.78 7.95 -6.85
N ARG A 121 9.93 8.27 -6.27
CA ARG A 121 10.77 7.33 -5.53
C ARG A 121 10.33 7.25 -4.08
N THR A 122 10.33 6.04 -3.53
CA THR A 122 10.03 5.80 -2.12
C THR A 122 11.13 6.35 -1.21
N GLY A 123 10.75 6.83 -0.03
CA GLY A 123 11.68 7.32 1.01
C GLY A 123 11.19 8.61 1.67
N ASP A 124 10.81 9.61 0.87
CA ASP A 124 10.38 10.91 1.36
C ASP A 124 9.00 11.34 0.84
N VAL A 125 8.24 10.39 0.27
CA VAL A 125 6.95 10.69 -0.39
C VAL A 125 5.81 10.08 0.40
N SER A 126 4.89 10.92 0.87
CA SER A 126 3.59 10.49 1.38
C SER A 126 2.57 10.60 0.26
N VAL A 127 2.04 9.47 -0.19
CA VAL A 127 0.96 9.42 -1.17
C VAL A 127 -0.37 9.40 -0.44
N ARG A 128 -1.27 10.32 -0.80
CA ARG A 128 -2.63 10.37 -0.24
C ARG A 128 -3.62 10.52 -1.38
N GLY A 129 -4.69 9.76 -1.34
CA GLY A 129 -5.85 10.01 -2.20
C GLY A 129 -6.44 11.40 -1.94
N VAL A 130 -7.04 12.00 -2.95
CA VAL A 130 -7.67 13.34 -2.86
C VAL A 130 -8.75 13.39 -1.77
N MET A 131 -9.32 12.25 -1.39
CA MET A 131 -10.30 12.09 -0.30
C MET A 131 -9.66 11.79 1.07
N GLY A 132 -8.33 11.81 1.19
CA GLY A 132 -7.61 11.76 2.46
C GLY A 132 -6.89 10.46 2.81
N TYR A 133 -7.31 9.31 2.32
CA TYR A 133 -6.60 8.03 2.42
C TYR A 133 -6.91 7.16 1.20
N VAL A 134 -5.87 6.59 0.64
CA VAL A 134 -5.94 5.45 -0.24
C VAL A 134 -5.69 4.21 0.60
#